data_6ae6e72629cfc4c9a8fc0b5baf24ba12
#
_entry.id   6ae6e72629cfc4c9a8fc0b5baf24ba12
#
_cell.length_a   1.000
_cell.length_b   1.000
_cell.length_c   1.000
_cell.angle_alpha   90.00
_cell.angle_beta   90.00
_cell.angle_gamma   90.00
#
_symmetry.space_group_name_H-M   'P 1'
#
loop_
_entity.id
_entity.type
_entity.pdbx_description
1 polymer ?
#
loop_
_entity_poly.entity_id
_entity_poly.type
_entity_poly.pdbx_seq_one_letter_code
_entity_poly.pdbx_strand_id
1 'polypeptide(L)'
;MLTRRNFIEQIAATGGVSLAYDSLHGLGLMAASESVPFNLRGTVAGVRVAVIGGGLAGLTVAYELEKLGYTTHVIEARPRPGGRVVTIRRGTVSEEEGSTQTCGFDEGQYFNPGPMRIAYHHDTTLAYCRELGVPLEVF
;
A
#
# COMPACT_ATOMS: atom_id res chain seq x y z
N MET A 1 4.72 14.87 35.86
CA MET A 1 5.25 13.53 35.55
C MET A 1 5.21 13.31 34.07
N LEU A 2 6.32 13.02 33.42
CA LEU A 2 6.37 12.82 31.97
C LEU A 2 5.74 11.46 31.63
N THR A 3 4.62 11.46 30.92
CA THR A 3 4.01 10.21 30.44
C THR A 3 4.66 9.77 29.13
N ARG A 4 4.56 8.47 28.77
CA ARG A 4 5.06 7.97 27.47
C ARG A 4 4.47 8.74 26.31
N ARG A 5 3.19 9.11 26.39
CA ARG A 5 2.49 9.88 25.37
C ARG A 5 3.10 11.28 25.21
N ASN A 6 3.27 12.01 26.33
CA ASN A 6 3.87 13.35 26.29
C ASN A 6 5.31 13.33 25.77
N PHE A 7 6.07 12.28 26.06
CA PHE A 7 7.43 12.11 25.54
C PHE A 7 7.43 12.00 24.03
N ILE A 8 6.56 11.16 23.46
CA ILE A 8 6.45 10.97 22.01
C ILE A 8 5.92 12.23 21.32
N GLU A 9 4.94 12.92 21.93
CA GLU A 9 4.45 14.20 21.42
C GLU A 9 5.54 15.26 21.37
N GLN A 10 6.43 15.30 22.36
CA GLN A 10 7.58 16.23 22.38
C GLN A 10 8.61 15.89 21.30
N ILE A 11 8.93 14.60 21.10
CA ILE A 11 9.83 14.20 20.01
C ILE A 11 9.22 14.53 18.65
N ALA A 12 7.93 14.25 18.44
CA ALA A 12 7.24 14.57 17.20
C ALA A 12 7.21 16.10 16.93
N ALA A 13 7.06 16.90 17.98
CA ALA A 13 7.07 18.35 17.86
C ALA A 13 8.45 18.94 17.49
N THR A 14 9.54 18.28 17.87
CA THR A 14 10.91 18.74 17.59
C THR A 14 11.51 18.19 16.31
N GLY A 15 11.22 16.93 15.98
CA GLY A 15 11.84 16.23 14.86
C GLY A 15 10.85 15.61 13.86
N GLY A 16 9.57 15.93 14.01
CA GLY A 16 8.52 15.41 13.16
C GLY A 16 8.17 13.94 13.42
N VAL A 17 7.23 13.45 12.64
CA VAL A 17 6.68 12.08 12.76
C VAL A 17 7.77 11.02 12.55
N SER A 18 8.73 11.26 11.68
CA SER A 18 9.82 10.30 11.41
C SER A 18 10.68 10.08 12.65
N LEU A 19 11.10 11.17 13.32
CA LEU A 19 11.91 11.03 14.54
C LEU A 19 11.14 10.35 15.67
N ALA A 20 9.85 10.64 15.82
CA ALA A 20 9.00 9.97 16.79
C ALA A 20 8.90 8.46 16.50
N TYR A 21 8.74 8.10 15.23
CA TYR A 21 8.68 6.69 14.78
C TYR A 21 10.01 5.96 15.05
N ASP A 22 11.14 6.54 14.64
CA ASP A 22 12.47 5.97 14.86
C ASP A 22 12.78 5.80 16.36
N SER A 23 12.35 6.78 17.18
CA SER A 23 12.50 6.71 18.62
C SER A 23 11.65 5.60 19.25
N LEU A 24 10.40 5.44 18.80
CA LEU A 24 9.54 4.34 19.24
C LEU A 24 10.12 2.97 18.88
N HIS A 25 10.68 2.85 17.69
CA HIS A 25 11.33 1.63 17.20
C HIS A 25 12.60 1.33 18.00
N GLY A 26 13.49 2.33 18.17
CA GLY A 26 14.75 2.21 18.91
C GLY A 26 14.55 1.91 20.40
N LEU A 27 13.44 2.36 20.99
CA LEU A 27 13.08 2.07 22.38
C LEU A 27 12.32 0.74 22.56
N GLY A 28 12.11 -0.02 21.48
CA GLY A 28 11.34 -1.28 21.53
C GLY A 28 9.87 -1.09 21.93
N LEU A 29 9.34 0.13 21.79
CA LEU A 29 7.96 0.46 22.13
C LEU A 29 6.97 0.18 20.97
N MET A 30 7.48 -0.02 19.79
CA MET A 30 6.76 -0.61 18.67
C MET A 30 7.12 -2.08 18.59
N ALA A 31 6.12 -2.93 18.39
CA ALA A 31 6.41 -4.30 18.02
C ALA A 31 7.28 -4.25 16.75
N ALA A 32 8.47 -4.84 16.82
CA ALA A 32 9.24 -5.08 15.62
C ALA A 32 8.29 -5.83 14.68
N SER A 33 7.93 -5.20 13.57
CA SER A 33 7.35 -5.93 12.48
C SER A 33 8.44 -6.93 12.08
N GLU A 34 8.33 -8.16 12.55
CA GLU A 34 9.07 -9.23 11.90
C GLU A 34 8.51 -9.26 10.48
N SER A 35 9.15 -8.51 9.62
CA SER A 35 8.87 -8.46 8.20
C SER A 35 9.36 -9.76 7.56
N VAL A 36 8.71 -10.83 7.98
CA VAL A 36 8.84 -12.10 7.28
C VAL A 36 8.02 -11.96 6.01
N PRO A 37 8.61 -12.15 4.84
CA PRO A 37 7.83 -12.27 3.61
C PRO A 37 6.72 -13.27 3.88
N PHE A 38 5.50 -12.86 3.60
CA PHE A 38 4.32 -13.67 3.86
C PHE A 38 4.47 -14.97 3.07
N ASN A 39 4.69 -16.07 3.75
CA ASN A 39 4.93 -17.37 3.10
C ASN A 39 3.86 -18.35 3.57
N LEU A 40 2.73 -18.28 2.91
CA LEU A 40 1.67 -19.29 3.08
C LEU A 40 2.19 -20.64 2.54
N ARG A 41 1.98 -21.68 3.31
CA ARG A 41 2.34 -23.05 2.93
C ARG A 41 1.09 -23.90 2.78
N GLY A 42 1.08 -24.74 1.77
CA GLY A 42 -0.01 -25.67 1.51
C GLY A 42 -0.28 -25.74 0.01
N THR A 43 -1.13 -26.68 -0.37
CA THR A 43 -1.62 -26.81 -1.73
C THR A 43 -3.10 -27.14 -1.67
N VAL A 44 -3.89 -26.36 -2.37
CA VAL A 44 -5.36 -26.54 -2.45
C VAL A 44 -5.74 -26.65 -3.91
N ALA A 45 -6.55 -27.63 -4.26
CA ALA A 45 -7.03 -27.81 -5.62
C ALA A 45 -8.55 -27.74 -5.67
N GLY A 46 -9.09 -27.13 -6.73
CA GLY A 46 -10.53 -27.13 -7.03
C GLY A 46 -11.36 -26.15 -6.19
N VAL A 47 -10.76 -25.36 -5.32
CA VAL A 47 -11.47 -24.36 -4.52
C VAL A 47 -11.43 -23.00 -5.21
N ARG A 48 -12.62 -22.41 -5.40
CA ARG A 48 -12.79 -21.06 -5.96
C ARG A 48 -13.05 -20.07 -4.85
N VAL A 49 -12.39 -18.90 -4.91
CA VAL A 49 -12.53 -17.83 -3.92
C VAL A 49 -12.90 -16.54 -4.65
N ALA A 50 -13.97 -15.89 -4.21
CA ALA A 50 -14.33 -14.54 -4.65
C ALA A 50 -13.67 -13.53 -3.71
N VAL A 51 -12.83 -12.65 -4.27
CA VAL A 51 -12.18 -11.55 -3.55
C VAL A 51 -12.92 -10.26 -3.89
N ILE A 52 -13.54 -9.64 -2.89
CA ILE A 52 -14.29 -8.41 -3.08
C ILE A 52 -13.39 -7.21 -2.92
N GLY A 53 -13.19 -6.48 -4.01
CA GLY A 53 -12.36 -5.29 -4.11
C GLY A 53 -10.99 -5.55 -4.74
N GLY A 54 -10.69 -4.86 -5.83
CA GLY A 54 -9.43 -4.91 -6.58
C GLY A 54 -8.39 -3.88 -6.13
N GLY A 55 -8.43 -3.46 -4.86
CA GLY A 55 -7.37 -2.64 -4.25
C GLY A 55 -6.14 -3.48 -3.88
N LEU A 56 -5.09 -2.85 -3.33
CA LEU A 56 -3.86 -3.55 -2.94
C LEU A 56 -4.14 -4.77 -2.06
N ALA A 57 -4.97 -4.64 -1.04
CA ALA A 57 -5.29 -5.74 -0.14
C ALA A 57 -5.93 -6.94 -0.86
N GLY A 58 -6.95 -6.68 -1.71
CA GLY A 58 -7.61 -7.74 -2.45
C GLY A 58 -6.71 -8.40 -3.49
N LEU A 59 -5.91 -7.60 -4.20
CA LEU A 59 -4.94 -8.13 -5.17
C LEU A 59 -3.86 -8.97 -4.48
N THR A 60 -3.36 -8.55 -3.32
CA THR A 60 -2.40 -9.32 -2.53
C THR A 60 -3.00 -10.64 -2.06
N VAL A 61 -4.24 -10.62 -1.54
CA VAL A 61 -4.95 -11.84 -1.14
C VAL A 61 -5.12 -12.80 -2.32
N ALA A 62 -5.57 -12.29 -3.47
CA ALA A 62 -5.74 -13.10 -4.67
C ALA A 62 -4.41 -13.73 -5.10
N TYR A 63 -3.35 -12.93 -5.17
CA TYR A 63 -2.00 -13.37 -5.54
C TYR A 63 -1.48 -14.48 -4.63
N GLU A 64 -1.57 -14.31 -3.31
CA GLU A 64 -1.10 -15.31 -2.36
C GLU A 64 -1.95 -16.60 -2.37
N LEU A 65 -3.25 -16.48 -2.56
CA LEU A 65 -4.13 -17.64 -2.68
C LEU A 65 -3.85 -18.43 -3.97
N GLU A 66 -3.59 -17.76 -5.08
CA GLU A 66 -3.23 -18.42 -6.35
C GLU A 66 -1.91 -19.20 -6.24
N LYS A 67 -0.93 -18.70 -5.49
CA LYS A 67 0.31 -19.44 -5.18
C LYS A 67 0.05 -20.75 -4.45
N LEU A 68 -1.06 -20.84 -3.71
CA LEU A 68 -1.50 -22.05 -3.01
C LEU A 68 -2.39 -22.98 -3.88
N GLY A 69 -2.73 -22.58 -5.10
CA GLY A 69 -3.56 -23.38 -6.01
C GLY A 69 -5.06 -23.08 -5.94
N TYR A 70 -5.49 -22.03 -5.24
CA TYR A 70 -6.86 -21.56 -5.34
C TYR A 70 -7.12 -20.92 -6.70
N THR A 71 -8.34 -20.97 -7.18
CA THR A 71 -8.79 -20.17 -8.31
C THR A 71 -9.48 -18.93 -7.78
N THR A 72 -8.86 -17.77 -7.96
CA THR A 72 -9.40 -16.51 -7.44
C THR A 72 -10.18 -15.73 -8.50
N HIS A 73 -11.26 -15.08 -8.06
CA HIS A 73 -12.04 -14.15 -8.88
C HIS A 73 -12.13 -12.82 -8.13
N VAL A 74 -11.42 -11.81 -8.64
CA VAL A 74 -11.47 -10.47 -8.05
C VAL A 74 -12.68 -9.71 -8.63
N ILE A 75 -13.55 -9.25 -7.75
CA ILE A 75 -14.75 -8.47 -8.10
C ILE A 75 -14.49 -7.02 -7.69
N GLU A 76 -14.38 -6.13 -8.67
CA GLU A 76 -14.10 -4.70 -8.47
C GLU A 76 -15.27 -3.88 -8.99
N ALA A 77 -15.70 -2.90 -8.20
CA ALA A 77 -16.83 -2.04 -8.54
C ALA A 77 -16.48 -0.97 -9.59
N ARG A 78 -15.21 -0.59 -9.67
CA ARG A 78 -14.71 0.40 -10.63
C ARG A 78 -14.21 -0.29 -11.90
N PRO A 79 -14.15 0.42 -13.03
CA PRO A 79 -13.64 -0.14 -14.29
C PRO A 79 -12.11 -0.35 -14.30
N ARG A 80 -11.43 -0.21 -13.15
CA ARG A 80 -10.00 -0.38 -12.99
C ARG A 80 -9.62 -0.99 -11.64
N PRO A 81 -8.59 -1.82 -11.55
CA PRO A 81 -8.01 -2.25 -10.28
C PRO A 81 -7.17 -1.12 -9.64
N GLY A 82 -6.62 -1.40 -8.45
CA GLY A 82 -5.73 -0.52 -7.71
C GLY A 82 -6.39 0.27 -6.59
N GLY A 83 -7.71 0.45 -6.63
CA GLY A 83 -8.43 1.19 -5.60
C GLY A 83 -7.92 2.64 -5.46
N ARG A 84 -7.40 3.00 -4.28
CA ARG A 84 -6.80 4.31 -3.98
C ARG A 84 -5.42 4.52 -4.61
N VAL A 85 -4.79 3.47 -5.11
CA VAL A 85 -3.55 3.57 -5.91
C VAL A 85 -3.94 3.96 -7.33
N VAL A 86 -3.78 5.23 -7.65
CA VAL A 86 -4.13 5.79 -8.96
C VAL A 86 -3.11 6.84 -9.36
N THR A 87 -2.77 6.85 -10.63
CA THR A 87 -1.98 7.91 -11.25
C THR A 87 -2.88 8.71 -12.18
N ILE A 88 -2.96 10.00 -11.94
CA ILE A 88 -3.70 10.95 -12.78
C ILE A 88 -2.75 11.47 -13.86
N ARG A 89 -3.18 11.37 -15.10
CA ARG A 89 -2.47 11.86 -16.30
C ARG A 89 -3.42 12.63 -17.19
N ARG A 90 -2.92 13.25 -18.24
CA ARG A 90 -3.75 13.85 -19.30
C ARG A 90 -4.86 12.87 -19.72
N GLY A 91 -6.10 13.35 -19.78
CA GLY A 91 -7.26 12.57 -20.16
C GLY A 91 -7.86 11.67 -19.08
N THR A 92 -7.25 11.60 -17.89
CA THR A 92 -7.89 10.91 -16.74
C THR A 92 -9.19 11.60 -16.38
N VAL A 93 -10.28 10.84 -16.39
CA VAL A 93 -11.61 11.32 -16.01
C VAL A 93 -11.88 10.98 -14.54
N SER A 94 -12.34 11.98 -13.78
CA SER A 94 -12.88 11.82 -12.43
C SER A 94 -14.35 12.18 -12.43
N GLU A 95 -15.16 11.31 -11.86
CA GLU A 95 -16.60 11.51 -11.68
C GLU A 95 -16.88 11.58 -10.17
N GLU A 96 -17.35 12.72 -9.70
CA GLU A 96 -17.73 12.95 -8.31
C GLU A 96 -19.04 13.71 -8.24
N GLU A 97 -20.01 13.15 -7.50
CA GLU A 97 -21.32 13.78 -7.15
C GLU A 97 -21.98 14.60 -8.29
N GLY A 98 -22.07 14.00 -9.49
CA GLY A 98 -22.70 14.66 -10.64
C GLY A 98 -21.79 15.63 -11.41
N SER A 99 -20.53 15.71 -11.07
CA SER A 99 -19.51 16.49 -11.80
C SER A 99 -18.50 15.55 -12.47
N THR A 100 -18.23 15.79 -13.74
CA THR A 100 -17.20 15.07 -14.50
C THR A 100 -16.06 16.02 -14.81
N GLN A 101 -14.84 15.68 -14.41
CA GLN A 101 -13.65 16.46 -14.69
C GLN A 101 -12.65 15.63 -15.49
N THR A 102 -12.02 16.24 -16.47
CA THR A 102 -10.95 15.62 -17.25
C THR A 102 -9.63 16.32 -16.96
N CYS A 103 -8.62 15.54 -16.62
CA CYS A 103 -7.28 16.07 -16.35
C CYS A 103 -6.64 16.64 -17.61
N GLY A 104 -6.25 17.92 -17.57
CA GLY A 104 -5.62 18.67 -18.64
C GLY A 104 -4.10 18.81 -18.54
N PHE A 105 -3.40 17.95 -17.82
CA PHE A 105 -1.94 18.01 -17.68
C PHE A 105 -1.24 17.95 -19.02
N ASP A 106 -0.05 18.53 -19.10
CA ASP A 106 0.81 18.39 -20.26
C ASP A 106 1.33 16.95 -20.41
N GLU A 107 1.77 16.61 -21.62
CA GLU A 107 2.30 15.29 -21.88
C GLU A 107 3.51 14.97 -20.99
N GLY A 108 3.55 13.78 -20.40
CA GLY A 108 4.58 13.36 -19.44
C GLY A 108 4.31 13.76 -18.00
N GLN A 109 3.45 14.74 -17.75
CA GLN A 109 3.09 15.11 -16.37
C GLN A 109 2.11 14.11 -15.76
N TYR A 110 2.27 13.90 -14.45
CA TYR A 110 1.37 13.04 -13.68
C TYR A 110 1.26 13.48 -12.22
N PHE A 111 0.22 13.01 -11.56
CA PHE A 111 -0.01 13.19 -10.14
C PHE A 111 -0.51 11.90 -9.50
N ASN A 112 0.07 11.54 -8.37
CA ASN A 112 -0.36 10.42 -7.55
C ASN A 112 -1.08 10.93 -6.29
N PRO A 113 -2.40 11.06 -6.29
CA PRO A 113 -3.15 11.61 -5.15
C PRO A 113 -3.22 10.64 -3.95
N GLY A 114 -2.87 9.38 -4.17
CA GLY A 114 -2.86 8.33 -3.16
C GLY A 114 -1.47 8.09 -2.59
N PRO A 115 -0.89 6.90 -2.77
CA PRO A 115 0.44 6.58 -2.28
C PRO A 115 1.51 7.36 -3.05
N MET A 116 2.40 8.02 -2.31
CA MET A 116 3.49 8.79 -2.89
C MET A 116 4.84 8.10 -2.72
N ARG A 117 5.09 7.55 -1.55
CA ARG A 117 6.40 7.00 -1.15
C ARG A 117 6.23 5.69 -0.40
N ILE A 118 7.21 4.81 -0.56
CA ILE A 118 7.34 3.60 0.25
C ILE A 118 8.46 3.87 1.23
N ALA A 119 8.15 3.89 2.53
CA ALA A 119 9.16 4.08 3.54
C ALA A 119 10.09 2.86 3.62
N TYR A 120 11.36 3.07 3.96
CA TYR A 120 12.39 2.03 4.00
C TYR A 120 12.05 0.85 4.93
N HIS A 121 11.22 1.08 5.92
CA HIS A 121 10.77 0.09 6.89
C HIS A 121 9.47 -0.64 6.48
N HIS A 122 8.94 -0.35 5.29
CA HIS A 122 7.80 -1.09 4.72
C HIS A 122 8.29 -2.37 4.03
N ASP A 123 8.95 -3.23 4.79
CA ASP A 123 9.64 -4.42 4.30
C ASP A 123 8.75 -5.33 3.46
N THR A 124 7.52 -5.57 3.89
CA THR A 124 6.56 -6.38 3.13
C THR A 124 6.26 -5.76 1.77
N THR A 125 6.02 -4.44 1.71
CA THR A 125 5.77 -3.75 0.44
C THR A 125 6.99 -3.79 -0.46
N LEU A 126 8.18 -3.55 0.10
CA LEU A 126 9.45 -3.62 -0.62
C LEU A 126 9.75 -5.05 -1.11
N ALA A 127 9.36 -6.07 -0.35
CA ALA A 127 9.47 -7.46 -0.75
C ALA A 127 8.60 -7.76 -1.98
N TYR A 128 7.34 -7.34 -1.97
CA TYR A 128 6.46 -7.47 -3.14
C TYR A 128 6.95 -6.67 -4.34
N CYS A 129 7.48 -5.45 -4.13
CA CYS A 129 8.08 -4.71 -5.24
C CYS A 129 9.22 -5.48 -5.90
N ARG A 130 10.09 -6.12 -5.10
CA ARG A 130 11.19 -6.97 -5.63
C ARG A 130 10.66 -8.21 -6.33
N GLU A 131 9.72 -8.92 -5.72
CA GLU A 131 9.12 -10.15 -6.26
C GLU A 131 8.41 -9.89 -7.59
N LEU A 132 7.70 -8.77 -7.70
CA LEU A 132 6.95 -8.38 -8.89
C LEU A 132 7.78 -7.55 -9.90
N GLY A 133 9.06 -7.31 -9.64
CA GLY A 133 9.95 -6.57 -10.54
C GLY A 133 9.57 -5.09 -10.70
N VAL A 134 8.94 -4.48 -9.68
CA VAL A 134 8.58 -3.06 -9.70
C VAL A 134 9.85 -2.21 -9.54
N PRO A 135 10.20 -1.34 -10.51
CA PRO A 135 11.35 -0.46 -10.38
C PRO A 135 11.10 0.56 -9.27
N LEU A 136 12.09 0.72 -8.40
CA LEU A 136 12.07 1.68 -7.30
C LEU A 136 13.22 2.67 -7.48
N GLU A 137 12.93 3.93 -7.19
CA GLU A 137 13.91 5.01 -7.17
C GLU A 137 14.06 5.56 -5.76
N VAL A 138 15.27 5.96 -5.42
CA VAL A 138 15.56 6.64 -4.14
C VAL A 138 15.15 8.09 -4.29
N PHE A 139 14.36 8.55 -3.32
CA PHE A 139 13.83 9.91 -3.33
C PHE A 139 14.45 10.75 -2.21
#